data_48c0d5f04b6feb4d77a871ed49e57774
#
_entry.id   48c0d5f04b6feb4d77a871ed49e57774
#
_cell.length_a   1.000
_cell.length_b   1.000
_cell.length_c   1.000
_cell.angle_alpha   90.00
_cell.angle_beta   90.00
_cell.angle_gamma   90.00
#
_symmetry.space_group_name_H-M   'P 1'
#
loop_
_entity.id
_entity.type
_entity.pdbx_description
1 polymer ?
#
loop_
_entity_poly.entity_id
_entity_poly.type
_entity_poly.pdbx_seq_one_letter_code
_entity_poly.pdbx_strand_id
1 'polypeptide(L)'
;NRQPWAFVVVDDRELLRELSGALPFAKMAAHAPLAVVVCGDLSRNPGASGDWWVMDASAASENLLLAAHALGLGAVWTGVYPRDERVEAVRRVLGLPADVVPLNLIPVGYPADNPAPKQKWNPANVRYNGWAE
;
A
#
# COMPACT_ATOMS: atom_id res chain seq x y z
N ASN A 1 -19.28 8.58 5.11
CA ASN A 1 -18.03 8.01 5.59
C ASN A 1 -18.18 6.49 5.78
N ARG A 2 -17.72 5.70 4.81
CA ARG A 2 -17.88 4.23 4.78
C ARG A 2 -16.66 3.48 5.31
N GLN A 3 -15.50 4.12 5.31
CA GLN A 3 -14.24 3.55 5.78
C GLN A 3 -13.96 2.15 5.19
N PRO A 4 -13.91 2.01 3.84
CA PRO A 4 -13.83 0.71 3.17
C PRO A 4 -12.43 0.10 3.21
N TRP A 5 -11.48 0.72 3.90
CA TRP A 5 -10.14 0.18 4.06
C TRP A 5 -10.10 -0.94 5.11
N ALA A 6 -9.25 -1.91 4.87
CA ALA A 6 -8.86 -2.95 5.81
C ALA A 6 -7.33 -3.14 5.77
N PHE A 7 -6.77 -3.67 6.83
CA PHE A 7 -5.34 -3.90 6.94
C PHE A 7 -5.07 -5.34 7.33
N VAL A 8 -4.13 -5.99 6.62
CA VAL A 8 -3.59 -7.28 7.04
C VAL A 8 -2.14 -7.05 7.43
N VAL A 9 -1.83 -7.24 8.70
CA VAL A 9 -0.45 -7.17 9.20
C VAL A 9 0.15 -8.56 9.11
N VAL A 10 1.29 -8.66 8.46
CA VAL A 10 2.03 -9.90 8.22
C VAL A 10 3.39 -9.79 8.90
N ASP A 11 3.63 -10.58 9.94
CA ASP A 11 4.91 -10.73 10.64
C ASP A 11 5.45 -12.18 10.58
N ASP A 12 4.67 -13.10 9.99
CA ASP A 12 5.11 -14.46 9.70
C ASP A 12 6.16 -14.48 8.61
N ARG A 13 7.29 -15.11 8.89
CA ARG A 13 8.48 -15.13 8.01
C ARG A 13 8.23 -15.86 6.68
N GLU A 14 7.44 -16.92 6.69
CA GLU A 14 7.15 -17.70 5.48
C GLU A 14 6.21 -16.90 4.57
N LEU A 15 5.14 -16.29 5.13
CA LEU A 15 4.23 -15.43 4.37
C LEU A 15 4.96 -14.21 3.78
N LEU A 16 5.87 -13.58 4.53
CA LEU A 16 6.71 -12.48 4.02
C LEU A 16 7.58 -12.91 2.84
N ARG A 17 8.16 -14.12 2.88
CA ARG A 17 8.94 -14.67 1.77
C ARG A 17 8.06 -14.99 0.56
N GLU A 18 6.89 -15.59 0.77
CA GLU A 18 5.94 -15.89 -0.30
C GLU A 18 5.45 -14.61 -0.99
N LEU A 19 5.07 -13.58 -0.25
CA LEU A 19 4.69 -12.27 -0.79
C LEU A 19 5.83 -11.60 -1.55
N SER A 20 7.05 -11.68 -1.02
CA SER A 20 8.24 -11.17 -1.70
C SER A 20 8.52 -11.89 -3.02
N GLY A 21 8.27 -13.21 -3.07
CA GLY A 21 8.41 -14.03 -4.27
C GLY A 21 7.32 -13.74 -5.31
N ALA A 22 6.10 -13.51 -4.85
CA ALA A 22 4.92 -13.29 -5.69
C ALA A 22 4.85 -11.90 -6.33
N LEU A 23 5.53 -10.89 -5.75
CA LEU A 23 5.45 -9.49 -6.20
C LEU A 23 6.80 -9.01 -6.74
N PRO A 24 6.84 -8.43 -7.98
CA PRO A 24 8.10 -8.09 -8.66
C PRO A 24 8.92 -7.01 -7.94
N PHE A 25 8.27 -6.10 -7.20
CA PHE A 25 8.91 -4.95 -6.56
C PHE A 25 8.91 -5.02 -5.03
N ALA A 26 8.62 -6.19 -4.44
CA ALA A 26 8.50 -6.38 -2.99
C ALA A 26 9.63 -7.25 -2.40
N LYS A 27 10.81 -7.30 -3.03
CA LYS A 27 11.93 -8.17 -2.59
C LYS A 27 12.37 -7.88 -1.16
N MET A 28 12.28 -6.62 -0.71
CA MET A 28 12.62 -6.23 0.65
C MET A 28 11.68 -6.83 1.71
N ALA A 29 10.46 -7.23 1.35
CA ALA A 29 9.52 -7.85 2.28
C ALA A 29 10.09 -9.14 2.92
N ALA A 30 10.91 -9.91 2.19
CA ALA A 30 11.56 -11.10 2.72
C ALA A 30 12.51 -10.82 3.91
N HIS A 31 12.97 -9.58 4.05
CA HIS A 31 13.91 -9.15 5.09
C HIS A 31 13.30 -8.21 6.11
N ALA A 32 12.15 -7.61 5.80
CA ALA A 32 11.44 -6.73 6.71
C ALA A 32 10.90 -7.52 7.93
N PRO A 33 10.86 -6.92 9.14
CA PRO A 33 10.27 -7.58 10.31
C PRO A 33 8.76 -7.78 10.16
N LEU A 34 8.09 -6.89 9.43
CA LEU A 34 6.68 -7.02 9.09
C LEU A 34 6.35 -6.30 7.78
N ALA A 35 5.18 -6.60 7.24
CA ALA A 35 4.56 -5.84 6.17
C ALA A 35 3.08 -5.62 6.47
N VAL A 36 2.52 -4.53 5.93
CA VAL A 36 1.09 -4.25 5.98
C VAL A 36 0.53 -4.31 4.56
N VAL A 37 -0.49 -5.14 4.35
CA VAL A 37 -1.29 -5.12 3.12
C VAL A 37 -2.50 -4.23 3.37
N VAL A 38 -2.57 -3.12 2.65
CA VAL A 38 -3.75 -2.25 2.68
C VAL A 38 -4.73 -2.74 1.64
N CYS A 39 -5.97 -2.96 2.06
CA CYS A 39 -7.02 -3.52 1.23
C CYS A 39 -8.24 -2.60 1.18
N GLY A 40 -9.03 -2.74 0.12
CA GLY A 40 -10.43 -2.32 0.11
C GLY A 40 -11.33 -3.48 0.52
N ASP A 41 -12.22 -3.23 1.47
CA ASP A 41 -13.31 -4.12 1.86
C ASP A 41 -14.59 -3.64 1.16
N LEU A 42 -14.90 -4.27 0.03
CA LEU A 42 -16.02 -3.87 -0.83
C LEU A 42 -17.38 -4.14 -0.18
N SER A 43 -17.44 -5.05 0.79
CA SER A 43 -18.66 -5.35 1.54
C SER A 43 -19.16 -4.13 2.33
N ARG A 44 -18.26 -3.23 2.72
CA ARG A 44 -18.59 -1.99 3.46
C ARG A 44 -19.20 -0.91 2.58
N ASN A 45 -19.16 -1.08 1.25
CA ASN A 45 -19.71 -0.11 0.30
C ASN A 45 -20.54 -0.78 -0.79
N PRO A 46 -21.56 -1.59 -0.45
CA PRO A 46 -22.38 -2.31 -1.41
C PRO A 46 -23.09 -1.32 -2.34
N GLY A 47 -23.05 -1.61 -3.64
CA GLY A 47 -23.72 -0.82 -4.67
C GLY A 47 -23.04 0.49 -5.05
N ALA A 48 -21.84 0.78 -4.52
CA ALA A 48 -21.05 1.90 -5.03
C ALA A 48 -20.50 1.54 -6.42
N SER A 49 -20.88 2.33 -7.42
CA SER A 49 -20.23 2.29 -8.72
C SER A 49 -18.87 3.00 -8.60
N GLY A 50 -17.81 2.35 -9.07
CA GLY A 50 -16.48 2.96 -9.18
C GLY A 50 -15.49 2.59 -8.07
N ASP A 51 -14.24 2.96 -8.30
CA ASP A 51 -13.08 2.59 -7.48
C ASP A 51 -12.81 3.58 -6.33
N TRP A 52 -13.86 4.14 -5.71
CA TRP A 52 -13.72 5.06 -4.57
C TRP A 52 -12.89 4.48 -3.42
N TRP A 53 -13.02 3.17 -3.21
CA TRP A 53 -12.22 2.47 -2.21
C TRP A 53 -10.71 2.61 -2.46
N VAL A 54 -10.30 2.74 -3.72
CA VAL A 54 -8.88 2.95 -4.08
C VAL A 54 -8.38 4.27 -3.53
N MET A 55 -9.17 5.34 -3.64
CA MET A 55 -8.81 6.66 -3.09
C MET A 55 -8.76 6.62 -1.56
N ASP A 56 -9.77 6.00 -0.93
CA ASP A 56 -9.83 5.86 0.52
C ASP A 56 -8.64 5.03 1.06
N ALA A 57 -8.36 3.88 0.45
CA ALA A 57 -7.25 3.01 0.83
C ALA A 57 -5.88 3.64 0.51
N SER A 58 -5.78 4.46 -0.55
CA SER A 58 -4.56 5.22 -0.86
C SER A 58 -4.27 6.29 0.20
N ALA A 59 -5.29 7.00 0.65
CA ALA A 59 -5.15 7.96 1.75
C ALA A 59 -4.72 7.26 3.05
N ALA A 60 -5.29 6.09 3.35
CA ALA A 60 -4.90 5.28 4.50
C ALA A 60 -3.44 4.79 4.39
N SER A 61 -3.01 4.40 3.19
CA SER A 61 -1.61 4.00 2.91
C SER A 61 -0.64 5.15 3.13
N GLU A 62 -0.96 6.35 2.65
CA GLU A 62 -0.10 7.53 2.86
C GLU A 62 0.00 7.89 4.34
N ASN A 63 -1.10 7.84 5.09
CA ASN A 63 -1.08 8.04 6.54
C ASN A 63 -0.18 7.02 7.24
N LEU A 64 -0.17 5.75 6.80
CA LEU A 64 0.72 4.72 7.32
C LEU A 64 2.20 5.06 7.04
N LEU A 65 2.52 5.49 5.82
CA LEU A 65 3.89 5.87 5.44
C LEU A 65 4.38 7.07 6.25
N LEU A 66 3.54 8.09 6.43
CA LEU A 66 3.86 9.25 7.25
C LEU A 66 4.06 8.90 8.72
N ALA A 67 3.20 8.03 9.26
CA ALA A 67 3.32 7.55 10.64
C ALA A 67 4.60 6.73 10.85
N ALA A 68 4.93 5.83 9.92
CA ALA A 68 6.17 5.07 9.96
C ALA A 68 7.40 5.99 9.97
N HIS A 69 7.43 7.00 9.08
CA HIS A 69 8.50 7.99 9.05
C HIS A 69 8.60 8.78 10.36
N ALA A 70 7.49 9.23 10.92
CA ALA A 70 7.47 9.97 12.20
C ALA A 70 7.99 9.15 13.38
N LEU A 71 7.87 7.80 13.28
CA LEU A 71 8.39 6.84 14.27
C LEU A 71 9.85 6.43 14.00
N GLY A 72 10.51 7.00 12.99
CA GLY A 72 11.88 6.64 12.62
C GLY A 72 11.97 5.29 11.88
N LEU A 73 10.87 4.78 11.35
CA LEU A 73 10.82 3.55 10.58
C LEU A 73 10.92 3.84 9.08
N GLY A 74 11.46 2.86 8.35
CA GLY A 74 11.42 2.81 6.89
C GLY A 74 10.18 2.04 6.42
N ALA A 75 9.51 2.56 5.41
CA ALA A 75 8.38 1.91 4.77
C ALA A 75 8.33 2.31 3.29
N VAL A 76 7.78 1.43 2.44
CA VAL A 76 7.67 1.72 1.01
C VAL A 76 6.40 1.10 0.44
N TRP A 77 5.69 1.87 -0.39
CA TRP A 77 4.54 1.39 -1.15
C TRP A 77 4.98 0.49 -2.30
N THR A 78 4.55 -0.77 -2.29
CA THR A 78 4.68 -1.68 -3.43
C THR A 78 3.30 -2.00 -4.00
N GLY A 79 3.07 -1.62 -5.27
CA GLY A 79 1.75 -1.69 -5.89
C GLY A 79 1.28 -3.12 -6.18
N VAL A 80 0.04 -3.42 -5.79
CA VAL A 80 -0.67 -4.66 -6.10
C VAL A 80 -1.78 -4.37 -7.10
N TYR A 81 -2.83 -3.68 -6.71
CA TYR A 81 -3.89 -3.20 -7.61
C TYR A 81 -3.35 -2.12 -8.57
N PRO A 82 -3.79 -2.04 -9.84
CA PRO A 82 -4.88 -2.78 -10.50
C PRO A 82 -4.41 -4.01 -11.31
N ARG A 83 -3.31 -4.64 -10.97
CA ARG A 83 -2.79 -5.79 -11.69
C ARG A 83 -3.41 -7.08 -11.17
N ASP A 84 -4.30 -7.70 -11.96
CA ASP A 84 -5.05 -8.89 -11.56
C ASP A 84 -4.12 -10.02 -11.09
N GLU A 85 -3.01 -10.25 -11.80
CA GLU A 85 -2.03 -11.27 -11.43
C GLU A 85 -1.42 -11.06 -10.05
N ARG A 86 -1.24 -9.79 -9.63
CA ARG A 86 -0.71 -9.44 -8.31
C ARG A 86 -1.79 -9.55 -7.24
N VAL A 87 -3.00 -9.08 -7.56
CA VAL A 87 -4.17 -9.18 -6.67
C VAL A 87 -4.42 -10.63 -6.32
N GLU A 88 -4.48 -11.51 -7.32
CA GLU A 88 -4.71 -12.94 -7.12
C GLU A 88 -3.53 -13.63 -6.38
N ALA A 89 -2.30 -13.21 -6.62
CA ALA A 89 -1.14 -13.73 -5.90
C ALA A 89 -1.22 -13.40 -4.40
N VAL A 90 -1.48 -12.15 -4.04
CA VAL A 90 -1.64 -11.72 -2.64
C VAL A 90 -2.85 -12.38 -1.99
N ARG A 91 -3.97 -12.43 -2.71
CA ARG A 91 -5.19 -13.08 -2.24
C ARG A 91 -4.96 -14.55 -1.88
N ARG A 92 -4.27 -15.28 -2.74
CA ARG A 92 -3.94 -16.70 -2.51
C ARG A 92 -3.01 -16.89 -1.29
N VAL A 93 -1.96 -16.07 -1.18
CA VAL A 93 -1.00 -16.17 -0.06
C VAL A 93 -1.66 -15.88 1.28
N LEU A 94 -2.55 -14.89 1.33
CA LEU A 94 -3.16 -14.43 2.58
C LEU A 94 -4.58 -14.98 2.82
N GLY A 95 -5.13 -15.78 1.92
CA GLY A 95 -6.49 -16.30 2.06
C GLY A 95 -7.58 -15.21 2.06
N LEU A 96 -7.38 -14.11 1.31
CA LEU A 96 -8.33 -13.00 1.32
C LEU A 96 -9.67 -13.40 0.68
N PRO A 97 -10.81 -13.01 1.27
CA PRO A 97 -12.12 -13.24 0.66
C PRO A 97 -12.32 -12.43 -0.61
N ALA A 98 -13.31 -12.80 -1.42
CA ALA A 98 -13.52 -12.22 -2.75
C ALA A 98 -13.82 -10.72 -2.74
N ASP A 99 -14.45 -10.21 -1.69
CA ASP A 99 -14.82 -8.82 -1.48
C ASP A 99 -13.70 -7.98 -0.84
N VAL A 100 -12.57 -8.59 -0.48
CA VAL A 100 -11.38 -7.89 0.02
C VAL A 100 -10.31 -7.84 -1.08
N VAL A 101 -10.00 -6.63 -1.54
CA VAL A 101 -9.08 -6.38 -2.66
C VAL A 101 -7.81 -5.72 -2.17
N PRO A 102 -6.63 -6.36 -2.28
CA PRO A 102 -5.37 -5.75 -1.85
C PRO A 102 -4.95 -4.62 -2.79
N LEU A 103 -4.74 -3.42 -2.24
CA LEU A 103 -4.26 -2.25 -2.97
C LEU A 103 -2.74 -2.26 -3.12
N ASN A 104 -2.05 -2.49 -2.01
CA ASN A 104 -0.59 -2.48 -1.94
C ASN A 104 -0.07 -3.38 -0.82
N LEU A 105 1.22 -3.65 -0.86
CA LEU A 105 2.00 -4.22 0.23
C LEU A 105 3.01 -3.18 0.69
N ILE A 106 3.08 -2.91 1.99
CA ILE A 106 3.99 -1.95 2.60
C ILE A 106 4.89 -2.69 3.60
N PRO A 107 6.10 -3.13 3.19
CA PRO A 107 7.11 -3.59 4.13
C PRO A 107 7.52 -2.46 5.06
N VAL A 108 7.67 -2.76 6.35
CA VAL A 108 8.02 -1.80 7.40
C VAL A 108 9.17 -2.38 8.24
N GLY A 109 10.15 -1.54 8.57
CA GLY A 109 11.28 -1.92 9.40
C GLY A 109 12.18 -0.75 9.73
N TYR A 110 13.24 -0.98 10.49
CA TYR A 110 14.25 0.05 10.68
C TYR A 110 15.05 0.25 9.39
N PRO A 111 15.26 1.51 8.93
CA PRO A 111 16.05 1.76 7.73
C PRO A 111 17.50 1.31 7.93
N ALA A 112 18.07 0.70 6.90
CA ALA A 112 19.48 0.27 6.90
C ALA A 112 20.44 1.44 6.70
N ASP A 113 19.95 2.51 6.09
CA ASP A 113 20.69 3.74 5.81
C ASP A 113 19.76 4.97 6.00
N ASN A 114 20.36 6.15 5.98
CA ASN A 114 19.62 7.41 6.07
C ASN A 114 19.96 8.30 4.87
N PRO A 115 19.41 7.97 3.69
CA PRO A 115 19.71 8.73 2.48
C PRO A 115 19.20 10.16 2.59
N ALA A 116 19.90 11.09 1.95
CA ALA A 116 19.47 12.48 1.88
C ALA A 116 18.08 12.60 1.22
N PRO A 117 17.22 13.50 1.70
CA PRO A 117 15.92 13.74 1.08
C PRO A 117 16.07 14.11 -0.40
N LYS A 118 15.25 13.47 -1.26
CA LYS A 118 15.21 13.81 -2.68
C LYS A 118 14.38 15.06 -2.89
N GLN A 119 14.92 16.04 -3.65
CA GLN A 119 14.14 17.19 -4.07
C GLN A 119 13.10 16.76 -5.11
N LYS A 120 11.84 16.67 -4.67
CA LYS A 120 10.70 16.26 -5.52
C LYS A 120 9.72 17.40 -5.80
N TRP A 121 9.92 18.54 -5.15
CA TRP A 121 9.07 19.71 -5.38
C TRP A 121 9.28 20.25 -6.78
N ASN A 122 8.19 20.37 -7.53
CA ASN A 122 8.16 20.98 -8.86
C ASN A 122 7.06 22.06 -8.86
N PRO A 123 7.42 23.36 -8.90
CA PRO A 123 6.44 24.44 -8.93
C PRO A 123 5.53 24.40 -10.16
N ALA A 124 5.95 23.77 -11.26
CA ALA A 124 5.12 23.60 -12.44
C ALA A 124 3.88 22.72 -12.22
N ASN A 125 3.84 21.97 -11.12
CA ASN A 125 2.65 21.18 -10.71
C ASN A 125 1.60 22.01 -9.99
N VAL A 126 1.88 23.30 -9.70
CA VAL A 126 0.95 24.19 -8.97
C VAL A 126 0.36 25.20 -9.95
N ARG A 127 -0.94 25.34 -9.93
CA ARG A 127 -1.69 26.34 -10.68
C ARG A 127 -2.53 27.16 -9.69
N TYR A 128 -2.74 28.41 -9.99
CA TYR A 128 -3.53 29.32 -9.16
C TYR A 128 -4.79 29.74 -9.90
N ASN A 129 -5.96 29.56 -9.27
CA ASN A 129 -7.27 29.98 -9.74
C ASN A 129 -7.75 29.36 -11.07
N GLY A 130 -7.02 28.40 -11.63
CA GLY A 130 -7.39 27.73 -12.88
C GLY A 130 -6.20 27.03 -13.53
N TRP A 131 -6.39 26.52 -14.76
CA TRP A 131 -5.37 25.82 -15.55
C TRP A 131 -4.83 26.69 -16.70
N ALA A 132 -5.05 28.01 -16.70
CA ALA A 132 -4.50 28.89 -17.74
C ALA A 132 -2.96 28.80 -17.74
N GLU A 133 -2.39 28.80 -18.97
CA GLU A 133 -0.93 28.86 -19.19
C GLU A 133 -0.39 30.25 -18.82
#